data_c26eb54931e8871cc9ef3f25587cf155
#
_entry.id   c26eb54931e8871cc9ef3f25587cf155
#
_cell.length_a   1.000
_cell.length_b   1.000
_cell.length_c   1.000
_cell.angle_alpha   90.00
_cell.angle_beta   90.00
_cell.angle_gamma   90.00
#
_symmetry.space_group_name_H-M   'P 1'
#
loop_
_entity.id
_entity.type
_entity.pdbx_description
1 polymer ?
#
loop_
_entity_poly.entity_id
_entity_poly.type
_entity_poly.pdbx_seq_one_letter_code
_entity_poly.pdbx_strand_id
1 'polypeptide(L)'
;MPSSLPSAAEHRIPGRGQFIVELIVALILSRAPYISIPFKWLECYFHELSHALATLLSGGRVDHIELFSNGAGLCFSSGGWQTFIGFSGYAGAAGWGALLYFLACSRYAAKSAYALMGAGVLFTMLLWGRDVLTISIMLALAVLFLLPLKFYRTVIMRGSLRLVALIVLLNALSSPAVLLGISVRSDASNLAQQTFIPAFVWVLLWFTCGLLALMSCWWRINQARANVE
;
A
#
# COMPACT_ATOMS: atom_id res chain seq x y z
N MET A 1 -37.91 -8.01 23.61
CA MET A 1 -37.21 -6.89 22.94
C MET A 1 -36.71 -7.44 21.61
N PRO A 2 -37.18 -6.94 20.45
CA PRO A 2 -36.68 -7.41 19.17
C PRO A 2 -35.26 -6.85 18.97
N SER A 3 -34.30 -7.75 18.84
CA SER A 3 -32.94 -7.43 18.36
C SER A 3 -33.06 -6.85 16.96
N SER A 4 -32.88 -5.54 16.82
CA SER A 4 -32.80 -4.86 15.53
C SER A 4 -31.61 -5.45 14.75
N LEU A 5 -31.90 -6.28 13.77
CA LEU A 5 -30.93 -6.68 12.76
C LEU A 5 -30.32 -5.40 12.17
N PRO A 6 -28.98 -5.30 12.05
CA PRO A 6 -28.35 -4.13 11.45
C PRO A 6 -28.92 -3.94 10.05
N SER A 7 -29.39 -2.74 9.77
CA SER A 7 -30.06 -2.43 8.51
C SER A 7 -29.13 -2.73 7.34
N ALA A 8 -29.69 -3.27 6.25
CA ALA A 8 -28.99 -3.55 4.99
C ALA A 8 -28.25 -2.31 4.41
N ALA A 9 -28.57 -1.09 4.89
CA ALA A 9 -27.91 0.15 4.54
C ALA A 9 -26.44 0.25 5.03
N GLU A 10 -26.06 -0.46 6.11
CA GLU A 10 -24.70 -0.45 6.62
C GLU A 10 -23.69 -1.27 5.79
N HIS A 11 -24.19 -1.97 4.75
CA HIS A 11 -23.42 -3.02 4.08
C HIS A 11 -23.15 -2.77 2.61
N ARG A 12 -23.28 -1.55 2.13
CA ARG A 12 -23.10 -1.29 0.69
C ARG A 12 -21.62 -1.33 0.30
N ILE A 13 -21.25 -2.32 -0.52
CA ILE A 13 -20.09 -2.22 -1.39
C ILE A 13 -20.26 -0.97 -2.24
N PRO A 14 -19.22 -0.14 -2.42
CA PRO A 14 -19.36 1.13 -3.14
C PRO A 14 -19.89 0.90 -4.55
N GLY A 15 -20.79 1.75 -5.01
CA GLY A 15 -21.21 1.75 -6.40
C GLY A 15 -20.13 2.29 -7.32
N ARG A 16 -20.28 2.07 -8.66
CA ARG A 16 -19.34 2.59 -9.67
C ARG A 16 -19.10 4.10 -9.54
N GLY A 17 -20.17 4.89 -9.37
CA GLY A 17 -20.07 6.34 -9.18
C GLY A 17 -19.28 6.70 -7.92
N GLN A 18 -19.50 6.00 -6.81
CA GLN A 18 -18.76 6.22 -5.58
C GLN A 18 -17.27 5.89 -5.75
N PHE A 19 -16.92 4.79 -6.44
CA PHE A 19 -15.52 4.47 -6.74
C PHE A 19 -14.84 5.55 -7.55
N ILE A 20 -15.52 6.07 -8.60
CA ILE A 20 -14.98 7.14 -9.43
C ILE A 20 -14.74 8.41 -8.59
N VAL A 21 -15.70 8.78 -7.72
CA VAL A 21 -15.55 9.91 -6.82
C VAL A 21 -14.37 9.67 -5.84
N GLU A 22 -14.31 8.48 -5.21
CA GLU A 22 -13.21 8.12 -4.31
C GLU A 22 -11.85 8.15 -5.04
N LEU A 23 -11.79 7.70 -6.29
CA LEU A 23 -10.58 7.74 -7.11
C LEU A 23 -10.14 9.17 -7.46
N ILE A 24 -11.09 10.05 -7.81
CA ILE A 24 -10.81 11.48 -8.06
C ILE A 24 -10.30 12.15 -6.77
N VAL A 25 -10.97 11.91 -5.64
CA VAL A 25 -10.54 12.45 -4.35
C VAL A 25 -9.14 11.92 -3.98
N ALA A 26 -8.88 10.63 -4.17
CA ALA A 26 -7.58 10.03 -3.96
C ALA A 26 -6.49 10.68 -4.82
N LEU A 27 -6.80 10.95 -6.11
CA LEU A 27 -5.88 11.62 -7.02
C LEU A 27 -5.56 13.05 -6.56
N ILE A 28 -6.57 13.82 -6.12
CA ILE A 28 -6.38 15.17 -5.60
C ILE A 28 -5.51 15.14 -4.33
N LEU A 29 -5.82 14.25 -3.38
CA LEU A 29 -5.09 14.14 -2.12
C LEU A 29 -3.65 13.64 -2.32
N SER A 30 -3.41 12.73 -3.28
CA SER A 30 -2.05 12.25 -3.61
C SER A 30 -1.15 13.35 -4.19
N ARG A 31 -1.74 14.43 -4.71
CA ARG A 31 -1.01 15.59 -5.29
C ARG A 31 -1.01 16.82 -4.39
N ALA A 32 -1.82 16.83 -3.33
CA ALA A 32 -1.93 17.97 -2.42
C ALA A 32 -0.64 18.13 -1.58
N PRO A 33 0.01 19.31 -1.58
CA PRO A 33 1.18 19.56 -0.76
C PRO A 33 0.89 19.26 0.72
N TYR A 34 1.86 18.76 1.45
CA TYR A 34 1.80 18.36 2.87
C TYR A 34 0.81 17.24 3.18
N ILE A 35 -0.42 17.25 2.64
CA ILE A 35 -1.43 16.20 2.86
C ILE A 35 -0.98 14.87 2.24
N SER A 36 -0.28 14.90 1.12
CA SER A 36 0.23 13.68 0.46
C SER A 36 1.38 13.00 1.21
N ILE A 37 2.07 13.69 2.12
CA ILE A 37 3.29 13.20 2.80
C ILE A 37 3.04 11.88 3.56
N PRO A 38 2.05 11.75 4.45
CA PRO A 38 1.80 10.49 5.17
C PRO A 38 1.49 9.33 4.22
N PHE A 39 0.84 9.60 3.10
CA PHE A 39 0.50 8.57 2.12
C PHE A 39 1.71 8.15 1.26
N LYS A 40 2.66 9.05 1.00
CA LYS A 40 3.95 8.70 0.40
C LYS A 40 4.79 7.85 1.36
N TRP A 41 4.82 8.19 2.64
CA TRP A 41 5.47 7.35 3.66
C TRP A 41 4.84 5.96 3.73
N LEU A 42 3.51 5.87 3.63
CA LEU A 42 2.81 4.61 3.66
C LEU A 42 3.11 3.74 2.43
N GLU A 43 3.10 4.33 1.23
CA GLU A 43 3.47 3.63 -0.01
C GLU A 43 4.93 3.16 0.06
N CYS A 44 5.84 4.03 0.47
CA CYS A 44 7.24 3.71 0.67
C CYS A 44 7.42 2.60 1.72
N TYR A 45 6.73 2.67 2.86
CA TYR A 45 6.74 1.60 3.86
C TYR A 45 6.33 0.25 3.26
N PHE A 46 5.26 0.19 2.46
CA PHE A 46 4.85 -1.04 1.79
C PHE A 46 5.86 -1.53 0.77
N HIS A 47 6.54 -0.62 0.08
CA HIS A 47 7.62 -0.92 -0.84
C HIS A 47 8.78 -1.60 -0.09
N GLU A 48 9.32 -0.97 0.95
CA GLU A 48 10.45 -1.51 1.72
C GLU A 48 10.08 -2.79 2.48
N LEU A 49 8.86 -2.87 3.01
CA LEU A 49 8.33 -4.09 3.62
C LEU A 49 8.26 -5.24 2.60
N SER A 50 7.93 -4.97 1.35
CA SER A 50 7.87 -5.99 0.30
C SER A 50 9.27 -6.52 -0.04
N HIS A 51 10.29 -5.65 -0.09
CA HIS A 51 11.68 -6.08 -0.20
C HIS A 51 12.10 -6.96 0.98
N ALA A 52 11.76 -6.54 2.20
CA ALA A 52 12.05 -7.29 3.41
C ALA A 52 11.40 -8.68 3.41
N LEU A 53 10.12 -8.76 3.08
CA LEU A 53 9.38 -10.03 2.99
C LEU A 53 9.95 -10.94 1.89
N ALA A 54 10.25 -10.40 0.71
CA ALA A 54 10.85 -11.16 -0.39
C ALA A 54 12.26 -11.67 -0.03
N THR A 55 13.04 -10.87 0.70
CA THR A 55 14.34 -11.29 1.23
C THR A 55 14.19 -12.50 2.15
N LEU A 56 13.29 -12.43 3.15
CA LEU A 56 13.06 -13.53 4.08
C LEU A 56 12.52 -14.79 3.38
N LEU A 57 11.55 -14.62 2.47
CA LEU A 57 10.95 -15.72 1.71
C LEU A 57 11.95 -16.43 0.79
N SER A 58 12.98 -15.73 0.32
CA SER A 58 14.03 -16.30 -0.51
C SER A 58 15.29 -16.74 0.26
N GLY A 59 15.20 -16.81 1.61
CA GLY A 59 16.26 -17.31 2.46
C GLY A 59 17.36 -16.29 2.78
N GLY A 60 17.11 -15.00 2.53
CA GLY A 60 18.00 -13.90 2.92
C GLY A 60 17.74 -13.40 4.34
N ARG A 61 18.44 -12.36 4.72
CA ARG A 61 18.36 -11.70 6.02
C ARG A 61 18.16 -10.20 5.83
N VAL A 62 17.21 -9.62 6.56
CA VAL A 62 16.98 -8.17 6.64
C VAL A 62 17.76 -7.64 7.84
N ASP A 63 18.50 -6.58 7.62
CA ASP A 63 19.26 -5.89 8.65
C ASP A 63 18.42 -4.74 9.25
N HIS A 64 18.05 -3.78 8.44
CA HIS A 64 17.18 -2.68 8.85
C HIS A 64 16.46 -2.04 7.66
N ILE A 65 15.46 -1.21 7.98
CA ILE A 65 14.73 -0.38 7.04
C ILE A 65 14.93 1.08 7.43
N GLU A 66 15.20 1.94 6.44
CA GLU A 66 15.25 3.40 6.59
C GLU A 66 14.13 4.05 5.77
N LEU A 67 13.44 5.01 6.38
CA LEU A 67 12.41 5.83 5.73
C LEU A 67 12.81 7.30 5.84
N PHE A 68 12.67 8.03 4.73
CA PHE A 68 13.07 9.44 4.65
C PHE A 68 11.85 10.37 4.60
N SER A 69 12.02 11.61 5.04
CA SER A 69 10.97 12.62 5.10
C SER A 69 10.32 12.95 3.75
N ASN A 70 11.08 12.78 2.65
CA ASN A 70 10.62 13.01 1.28
C ASN A 70 9.76 11.88 0.70
N GLY A 71 9.56 10.77 1.44
CA GLY A 71 8.83 9.59 0.98
C GLY A 71 9.69 8.56 0.24
N ALA A 72 11.01 8.67 0.29
CA ALA A 72 11.93 7.61 -0.13
C ALA A 72 12.21 6.64 1.03
N GLY A 73 12.74 5.45 0.73
CA GLY A 73 13.18 4.47 1.71
C GLY A 73 14.29 3.58 1.18
N LEU A 74 14.84 2.78 2.06
CA LEU A 74 15.84 1.76 1.77
C LEU A 74 15.66 0.55 2.69
N CYS A 75 15.63 -0.65 2.12
CA CYS A 75 15.69 -1.90 2.85
C CYS A 75 17.10 -2.49 2.74
N PHE A 76 17.82 -2.51 3.83
CA PHE A 76 19.15 -3.12 3.90
C PHE A 76 19.01 -4.61 4.19
N SER A 77 19.45 -5.41 3.23
CA SER A 77 19.34 -6.87 3.32
C SER A 77 20.52 -7.58 2.65
N SER A 78 20.71 -8.84 3.00
CA SER A 78 21.78 -9.68 2.45
C SER A 78 21.27 -11.08 2.12
N GLY A 79 21.82 -11.68 1.05
CA GLY A 79 21.37 -12.99 0.58
C GLY A 79 20.01 -12.92 -0.12
N GLY A 80 19.38 -14.09 -0.27
CA GLY A 80 18.11 -14.23 -0.97
C GLY A 80 18.21 -14.12 -2.50
N TRP A 81 17.07 -14.20 -3.17
CA TRP A 81 17.00 -14.09 -4.62
C TRP A 81 16.83 -12.63 -5.06
N GLN A 82 17.92 -11.99 -5.45
CA GLN A 82 18.01 -10.55 -5.70
C GLN A 82 17.00 -10.03 -6.72
N THR A 83 16.72 -10.79 -7.82
CA THR A 83 15.73 -10.39 -8.83
C THR A 83 14.32 -10.37 -8.24
N PHE A 84 13.95 -11.37 -7.43
CA PHE A 84 12.66 -11.41 -6.75
C PHE A 84 12.54 -10.27 -5.73
N ILE A 85 13.59 -10.02 -4.96
CA ILE A 85 13.65 -8.92 -3.99
C ILE A 85 13.47 -7.59 -4.73
N GLY A 86 14.29 -7.29 -5.75
CA GLY A 86 14.22 -6.04 -6.49
C GLY A 86 12.86 -5.81 -7.17
N PHE A 87 12.23 -6.88 -7.72
CA PHE A 87 10.91 -6.78 -8.32
C PHE A 87 9.79 -6.52 -7.30
N SER A 88 9.93 -7.06 -6.09
CA SER A 88 8.86 -7.10 -5.08
C SER A 88 8.44 -5.74 -4.55
N GLY A 89 9.30 -4.73 -4.53
CA GLY A 89 9.02 -3.41 -3.95
C GLY A 89 7.76 -2.77 -4.53
N TYR A 90 7.81 -2.36 -5.80
CA TYR A 90 6.68 -1.70 -6.47
C TYR A 90 5.49 -2.64 -6.70
N ALA A 91 5.76 -3.90 -7.10
CA ALA A 91 4.69 -4.89 -7.26
C ALA A 91 3.96 -5.16 -5.95
N GLY A 92 4.70 -5.25 -4.85
CA GLY A 92 4.17 -5.43 -3.51
C GLY A 92 3.40 -4.21 -3.01
N ALA A 93 3.90 -2.99 -3.22
CA ALA A 93 3.17 -1.77 -2.85
C ALA A 93 1.80 -1.71 -3.53
N ALA A 94 1.71 -2.05 -4.83
CA ALA A 94 0.44 -2.17 -5.54
C ALA A 94 -0.44 -3.28 -4.95
N GLY A 95 0.14 -4.43 -4.61
CA GLY A 95 -0.56 -5.54 -3.95
C GLY A 95 -1.13 -5.16 -2.58
N TRP A 96 -0.38 -4.44 -1.75
CA TRP A 96 -0.84 -3.92 -0.46
C TRP A 96 -2.01 -2.95 -0.64
N GLY A 97 -1.94 -2.04 -1.62
CA GLY A 97 -3.05 -1.14 -1.93
C GLY A 97 -4.33 -1.90 -2.31
N ALA A 98 -4.24 -2.90 -3.20
CA ALA A 98 -5.39 -3.73 -3.57
C ALA A 98 -5.94 -4.53 -2.37
N LEU A 99 -5.07 -5.11 -1.55
CA LEU A 99 -5.45 -5.84 -0.35
C LEU A 99 -6.23 -4.94 0.63
N LEU A 100 -5.74 -3.74 0.90
CA LEU A 100 -6.43 -2.78 1.77
C LEU A 100 -7.82 -2.42 1.20
N TYR A 101 -7.93 -2.24 -0.12
CA TYR A 101 -9.21 -1.97 -0.75
C TYR A 101 -10.20 -3.13 -0.59
N PHE A 102 -9.77 -4.37 -0.80
CA PHE A 102 -10.59 -5.57 -0.62
C PHE A 102 -11.04 -5.75 0.84
N LEU A 103 -10.15 -5.52 1.79
CA LEU A 103 -10.46 -5.57 3.21
C LEU A 103 -11.48 -4.48 3.60
N ALA A 104 -11.38 -3.29 3.02
CA ALA A 104 -12.34 -2.21 3.20
C ALA A 104 -13.73 -2.52 2.64
N CYS A 105 -13.80 -3.31 1.55
CA CYS A 105 -15.05 -3.78 0.96
C CYS A 105 -15.64 -5.01 1.69
N SER A 106 -14.90 -5.63 2.60
CA SER A 106 -15.36 -6.78 3.37
C SER A 106 -16.26 -6.36 4.54
N ARG A 107 -17.26 -7.20 4.86
CA ARG A 107 -18.23 -6.94 5.91
C ARG A 107 -17.62 -6.81 7.31
N TYR A 108 -16.62 -7.62 7.60
CA TYR A 108 -16.07 -7.75 8.94
C TYR A 108 -14.60 -7.31 9.06
N ALA A 109 -13.91 -7.13 7.93
CA ALA A 109 -12.46 -7.01 7.93
C ALA A 109 -11.91 -5.59 8.14
N ALA A 110 -12.72 -4.53 8.04
CA ALA A 110 -12.17 -3.17 8.11
C ALA A 110 -11.48 -2.87 9.45
N LYS A 111 -12.13 -3.20 10.59
CA LYS A 111 -11.51 -3.01 11.91
C LYS A 111 -10.26 -3.87 12.09
N SER A 112 -10.34 -5.13 11.68
CA SER A 112 -9.19 -6.05 11.73
C SER A 112 -8.05 -5.57 10.82
N ALA A 113 -8.36 -5.02 9.63
CA ALA A 113 -7.36 -4.44 8.74
C ALA A 113 -6.62 -3.28 9.40
N TYR A 114 -7.34 -2.35 10.02
CA TYR A 114 -6.72 -1.26 10.77
C TYR A 114 -5.83 -1.76 11.91
N ALA A 115 -6.32 -2.72 12.71
CA ALA A 115 -5.56 -3.29 13.82
C ALA A 115 -4.31 -4.04 13.33
N LEU A 116 -4.44 -4.87 12.29
CA LEU A 116 -3.33 -5.64 11.73
C LEU A 116 -2.29 -4.73 11.05
N MET A 117 -2.73 -3.68 10.33
CA MET A 117 -1.79 -2.73 9.73
C MET A 117 -1.03 -1.95 10.81
N GLY A 118 -1.72 -1.42 11.82
CA GLY A 118 -1.06 -0.71 12.91
C GLY A 118 -0.11 -1.61 13.71
N ALA A 119 -0.53 -2.83 14.03
CA ALA A 119 0.33 -3.82 14.70
C ALA A 119 1.51 -4.22 13.80
N GLY A 120 1.28 -4.43 12.50
CA GLY A 120 2.33 -4.76 11.54
C GLY A 120 3.39 -3.67 11.43
N VAL A 121 2.98 -2.39 11.36
CA VAL A 121 3.92 -1.26 11.36
C VAL A 121 4.74 -1.23 12.65
N LEU A 122 4.12 -1.39 13.82
CA LEU A 122 4.84 -1.43 15.10
C LEU A 122 5.81 -2.62 15.17
N PHE A 123 5.38 -3.78 14.70
CA PHE A 123 6.23 -4.98 14.65
C PHE A 123 7.43 -4.78 13.73
N THR A 124 7.23 -4.23 12.53
CA THR A 124 8.30 -3.88 11.59
C THR A 124 9.27 -2.87 12.20
N MET A 125 8.74 -1.85 12.88
CA MET A 125 9.53 -0.84 13.57
C MET A 125 10.45 -1.46 14.63
N LEU A 126 9.93 -2.39 15.44
CA LEU A 126 10.70 -3.08 16.48
C LEU A 126 11.79 -3.98 15.89
N LEU A 127 11.50 -4.66 14.78
CA LEU A 127 12.47 -5.56 14.15
C LEU A 127 13.58 -4.80 13.40
N TRP A 128 13.20 -3.77 12.63
CA TRP A 128 14.06 -3.19 11.58
C TRP A 128 14.22 -1.67 11.64
N GLY A 129 13.49 -0.94 12.50
CA GLY A 129 13.71 0.49 12.72
C GLY A 129 14.97 0.72 13.54
N ARG A 130 15.95 1.51 13.04
CA ARG A 130 17.22 1.75 13.74
C ARG A 130 17.51 3.23 13.98
N ASP A 131 16.94 4.12 13.20
CA ASP A 131 17.14 5.57 13.31
C ASP A 131 15.89 6.30 13.80
N VAL A 132 16.08 7.47 14.38
CA VAL A 132 15.00 8.27 14.99
C VAL A 132 13.97 8.72 13.96
N LEU A 133 14.38 9.04 12.73
CA LEU A 133 13.47 9.51 11.69
C LEU A 133 12.53 8.39 11.24
N THR A 134 13.09 7.21 10.93
CA THR A 134 12.31 6.01 10.56
C THR A 134 11.33 5.62 11.66
N ILE A 135 11.79 5.58 12.92
CA ILE A 135 10.92 5.29 14.07
C ILE A 135 9.80 6.32 14.17
N SER A 136 10.09 7.60 13.99
CA SER A 136 9.07 8.66 14.04
C SER A 136 8.03 8.54 12.93
N ILE A 137 8.46 8.23 11.70
CA ILE A 137 7.57 7.99 10.56
C ILE A 137 6.70 6.75 10.81
N MET A 138 7.30 5.64 11.25
CA MET A 138 6.55 4.42 11.54
C MET A 138 5.55 4.60 12.70
N LEU A 139 5.90 5.37 13.74
CA LEU A 139 4.95 5.73 14.80
C LEU A 139 3.77 6.56 14.24
N ALA A 140 4.05 7.53 13.38
CA ALA A 140 3.00 8.31 12.73
C ALA A 140 2.08 7.42 11.88
N LEU A 141 2.63 6.46 11.12
CA LEU A 141 1.86 5.48 10.37
C LEU A 141 1.06 4.53 11.28
N ALA A 142 1.63 4.07 12.39
CA ALA A 142 0.90 3.26 13.37
C ALA A 142 -0.28 4.03 13.97
N VAL A 143 -0.10 5.30 14.31
CA VAL A 143 -1.18 6.19 14.79
C VAL A 143 -2.25 6.35 13.72
N LEU A 144 -1.89 6.52 12.43
CA LEU A 144 -2.83 6.62 11.32
C LEU A 144 -3.79 5.41 11.27
N PHE A 145 -3.30 4.21 11.59
CA PHE A 145 -4.12 3.00 11.59
C PHE A 145 -4.77 2.70 12.95
N LEU A 146 -4.13 2.98 14.07
CA LEU A 146 -4.67 2.60 15.38
C LEU A 146 -5.66 3.63 15.94
N LEU A 147 -5.46 4.92 15.66
CA LEU A 147 -6.32 6.00 16.16
C LEU A 147 -7.80 5.85 15.72
N PRO A 148 -8.11 5.50 14.44
CA PRO A 148 -9.48 5.29 14.00
C PRO A 148 -10.23 4.20 14.75
N LEU A 149 -9.54 3.19 15.28
CA LEU A 149 -10.17 2.10 16.05
C LEU A 149 -10.90 2.62 17.29
N LYS A 150 -10.42 3.70 17.89
CA LYS A 150 -10.99 4.28 19.12
C LYS A 150 -12.17 5.22 18.84
N PHE A 151 -12.12 6.00 17.76
CA PHE A 151 -12.99 7.16 17.59
C PHE A 151 -13.99 7.04 16.45
N TYR A 152 -13.79 6.16 15.47
CA TYR A 152 -14.60 6.17 14.26
C TYR A 152 -15.59 5.02 14.15
N ARG A 153 -16.75 5.33 13.57
CA ARG A 153 -17.75 4.33 13.19
C ARG A 153 -17.21 3.47 12.03
N THR A 154 -17.63 2.21 11.98
CA THR A 154 -17.20 1.25 10.96
C THR A 154 -17.43 1.74 9.51
N VAL A 155 -18.48 2.53 9.26
CA VAL A 155 -18.77 3.11 7.94
C VAL A 155 -17.68 4.10 7.52
N ILE A 156 -17.28 4.99 8.43
CA ILE A 156 -16.19 5.97 8.19
C ILE A 156 -14.86 5.22 7.98
N MET A 157 -14.57 4.23 8.81
CA MET A 157 -13.37 3.42 8.68
C MET A 157 -13.27 2.73 7.32
N ARG A 158 -14.39 2.19 6.80
CA ARG A 158 -14.38 1.59 5.46
C ARG A 158 -14.10 2.61 4.36
N GLY A 159 -14.77 3.76 4.42
CA GLY A 159 -14.57 4.84 3.44
C GLY A 159 -13.13 5.35 3.45
N SER A 160 -12.59 5.65 4.62
CA SER A 160 -11.21 6.11 4.77
C SER A 160 -10.19 5.05 4.35
N LEU A 161 -10.42 3.76 4.66
CA LEU A 161 -9.52 2.69 4.24
C LEU A 161 -9.50 2.50 2.72
N ARG A 162 -10.67 2.61 2.03
CA ARG A 162 -10.73 2.61 0.56
C ARG A 162 -9.96 3.79 -0.04
N LEU A 163 -10.14 4.97 0.56
CA LEU A 163 -9.44 6.17 0.10
C LEU A 163 -7.92 6.03 0.26
N VAL A 164 -7.45 5.58 1.44
CA VAL A 164 -6.03 5.27 1.68
C VAL A 164 -5.51 4.24 0.68
N ALA A 165 -6.25 3.15 0.45
CA ALA A 165 -5.88 2.12 -0.50
C ALA A 165 -5.72 2.65 -1.94
N LEU A 166 -6.66 3.50 -2.39
CA LEU A 166 -6.58 4.13 -3.71
C LEU A 166 -5.42 5.11 -3.83
N ILE A 167 -5.10 5.86 -2.77
CA ILE A 167 -3.94 6.76 -2.76
C ILE A 167 -2.64 5.94 -2.86
N VAL A 168 -2.51 4.84 -2.11
CA VAL A 168 -1.36 3.93 -2.20
C VAL A 168 -1.23 3.36 -3.61
N LEU A 169 -2.33 2.91 -4.24
CA LEU A 169 -2.32 2.40 -5.61
C LEU A 169 -1.90 3.48 -6.63
N LEU A 170 -2.40 4.71 -6.50
CA LEU A 170 -2.02 5.82 -7.38
C LEU A 170 -0.55 6.20 -7.21
N ASN A 171 -0.03 6.18 -5.98
CA ASN A 171 1.39 6.39 -5.73
C ASN A 171 2.22 5.25 -6.32
N ALA A 172 1.87 3.98 -6.07
CA ALA A 172 2.55 2.81 -6.62
C ALA A 172 2.55 2.78 -8.17
N LEU A 173 1.53 3.36 -8.82
CA LEU A 173 1.49 3.54 -10.27
C LEU A 173 2.45 4.64 -10.75
N SER A 174 2.59 5.74 -10.01
CA SER A 174 3.36 6.90 -10.44
C SER A 174 4.83 6.83 -10.03
N SER A 175 5.16 6.18 -8.91
CA SER A 175 6.51 6.13 -8.36
C SER A 175 7.54 5.48 -9.31
N PRO A 176 7.27 4.37 -10.02
CA PRO A 176 8.24 3.77 -10.94
C PRO A 176 8.60 4.67 -12.12
N ALA A 177 7.70 5.54 -12.57
CA ALA A 177 7.94 6.44 -13.70
C ALA A 177 9.06 7.46 -13.42
N VAL A 178 9.25 7.83 -12.15
CA VAL A 178 10.33 8.75 -11.73
C VAL A 178 11.71 8.14 -12.01
N LEU A 179 11.82 6.81 -11.98
CA LEU A 179 13.09 6.09 -12.18
C LEU A 179 13.66 6.25 -13.61
N LEU A 180 12.81 6.55 -14.58
CA LEU A 180 13.24 6.76 -15.98
C LEU A 180 14.05 8.04 -16.17
N GLY A 181 13.94 9.01 -15.23
CA GLY A 181 14.64 10.31 -15.28
C GLY A 181 15.86 10.40 -14.35
N ILE A 182 16.14 9.39 -13.56
CA ILE A 182 17.18 9.44 -12.52
C ILE A 182 18.35 8.54 -12.89
N SER A 183 19.54 9.12 -13.00
CA SER A 183 20.82 8.39 -13.25
C SER A 183 21.40 7.72 -11.99
N VAL A 184 20.67 7.71 -10.87
CA VAL A 184 21.10 7.17 -9.58
C VAL A 184 20.67 5.69 -9.44
N ARG A 185 21.36 4.93 -8.59
CA ARG A 185 20.98 3.54 -8.25
C ARG A 185 19.50 3.46 -7.84
N SER A 186 18.75 2.67 -8.57
CA SER A 186 17.33 2.40 -8.36
C SER A 186 17.06 0.92 -8.55
N ASP A 187 15.91 0.40 -8.08
CA ASP A 187 15.55 -0.99 -8.29
C ASP A 187 15.56 -1.38 -9.76
N ALA A 188 15.08 -0.48 -10.64
CA ALA A 188 15.10 -0.72 -12.08
C ALA A 188 16.53 -0.84 -12.63
N SER A 189 17.46 0.01 -12.19
CA SER A 189 18.86 -0.05 -12.60
C SER A 189 19.58 -1.29 -12.03
N ASN A 190 19.29 -1.66 -10.78
CA ASN A 190 19.82 -2.84 -10.15
C ASN A 190 19.35 -4.12 -10.85
N LEU A 191 18.05 -4.21 -11.14
CA LEU A 191 17.49 -5.34 -11.91
C LEU A 191 18.05 -5.41 -13.32
N ALA A 192 18.23 -4.28 -14.00
CA ALA A 192 18.81 -4.25 -15.34
C ALA A 192 20.26 -4.77 -15.34
N GLN A 193 21.06 -4.41 -14.35
CA GLN A 193 22.43 -4.92 -14.21
C GLN A 193 22.49 -6.43 -13.91
N GLN A 194 21.54 -6.94 -13.11
CA GLN A 194 21.51 -8.35 -12.73
C GLN A 194 20.97 -9.27 -13.82
N THR A 195 20.00 -8.78 -14.60
CA THR A 195 19.23 -9.63 -15.54
C THR A 195 19.53 -9.34 -17.01
N PHE A 196 20.27 -8.27 -17.31
CA PHE A 196 20.51 -7.74 -18.66
C PHE A 196 19.20 -7.29 -19.37
N ILE A 197 18.07 -7.21 -18.64
CA ILE A 197 16.81 -6.67 -19.15
C ILE A 197 16.81 -5.16 -18.92
N PRO A 198 16.57 -4.33 -19.96
CA PRO A 198 16.58 -2.87 -19.82
C PRO A 198 15.66 -2.35 -18.69
N ALA A 199 16.10 -1.33 -17.96
CA ALA A 199 15.40 -0.78 -16.81
C ALA A 199 13.93 -0.37 -17.12
N PHE A 200 13.66 0.18 -18.31
CA PHE A 200 12.32 0.57 -18.72
C PHE A 200 11.32 -0.62 -18.77
N VAL A 201 11.80 -1.84 -19.04
CA VAL A 201 10.95 -3.04 -19.07
C VAL A 201 10.43 -3.32 -17.67
N TRP A 202 11.27 -3.20 -16.65
CA TRP A 202 10.87 -3.35 -15.24
C TRP A 202 9.85 -2.30 -14.82
N VAL A 203 10.06 -1.04 -15.24
CA VAL A 203 9.09 0.04 -15.00
C VAL A 203 7.73 -0.26 -15.63
N LEU A 204 7.71 -0.77 -16.88
CA LEU A 204 6.48 -1.19 -17.56
C LEU A 204 5.78 -2.37 -16.84
N LEU A 205 6.55 -3.33 -16.34
CA LEU A 205 5.99 -4.46 -15.57
C LEU A 205 5.35 -3.97 -14.27
N TRP A 206 5.99 -3.08 -13.52
CA TRP A 206 5.40 -2.50 -12.30
C TRP A 206 4.17 -1.65 -12.59
N PHE A 207 4.21 -0.86 -13.66
CA PHE A 207 3.04 -0.11 -14.11
C PHE A 207 1.87 -1.04 -14.44
N THR A 208 2.16 -2.16 -15.13
CA THR A 208 1.16 -3.20 -15.42
C THR A 208 0.61 -3.83 -14.13
N CYS A 209 1.46 -4.16 -13.16
CA CYS A 209 1.02 -4.65 -11.84
C CYS A 209 0.09 -3.65 -11.15
N GLY A 210 0.43 -2.36 -11.15
CA GLY A 210 -0.41 -1.31 -10.57
C GLY A 210 -1.76 -1.16 -11.27
N LEU A 211 -1.78 -1.22 -12.61
CA LEU A 211 -3.03 -1.19 -13.39
C LEU A 211 -3.89 -2.42 -13.10
N LEU A 212 -3.31 -3.62 -13.07
CA LEU A 212 -4.05 -4.85 -12.74
C LEU A 212 -4.61 -4.81 -11.32
N ALA A 213 -3.85 -4.27 -10.36
CA ALA A 213 -4.31 -4.05 -8.99
C ALA A 213 -5.51 -3.08 -8.95
N LEU A 214 -5.46 -1.98 -9.68
CA LEU A 214 -6.57 -1.02 -9.76
C LEU A 214 -7.79 -1.62 -10.48
N MET A 215 -7.58 -2.34 -11.58
CA MET A 215 -8.65 -3.06 -12.29
C MET A 215 -9.31 -4.12 -11.42
N SER A 216 -8.55 -4.83 -10.59
CA SER A 216 -9.09 -5.83 -9.66
C SER A 216 -10.02 -5.18 -8.62
N CYS A 217 -9.70 -3.97 -8.13
CA CYS A 217 -10.57 -3.19 -7.28
C CYS A 217 -11.89 -2.82 -7.98
N TRP A 218 -11.81 -2.41 -9.24
CA TRP A 218 -13.00 -2.13 -10.06
C TRP A 218 -13.86 -3.38 -10.29
N TRP A 219 -13.27 -4.51 -10.64
CA TRP A 219 -13.98 -5.78 -10.81
C TRP A 219 -14.69 -6.24 -9.54
N ARG A 220 -14.06 -6.06 -8.39
CA ARG A 220 -14.66 -6.37 -7.08
C ARG A 220 -16.01 -5.67 -6.88
N ILE A 221 -16.12 -4.42 -7.32
CA ILE A 221 -17.36 -3.64 -7.24
C ILE A 221 -18.42 -4.18 -8.19
N ASN A 222 -18.04 -4.55 -9.42
CA ASN A 222 -18.95 -5.05 -10.42
C ASN A 222 -19.55 -6.42 -10.04
N GLN A 223 -18.74 -7.33 -9.53
CA GLN A 223 -19.19 -8.66 -9.08
C GLN A 223 -20.18 -8.55 -7.91
N ALA A 224 -19.99 -7.62 -7.02
CA ALA A 224 -20.88 -7.43 -5.89
C ALA A 224 -22.28 -6.91 -6.30
N ARG A 225 -22.38 -6.22 -7.40
CA ARG A 225 -23.67 -5.77 -7.99
C ARG A 225 -24.42 -6.91 -8.69
N ALA A 226 -23.70 -7.72 -9.47
CA ALA A 226 -24.30 -8.86 -10.19
C ALA A 226 -24.90 -9.91 -9.23
N ASN A 227 -24.48 -9.96 -7.97
CA ASN A 227 -25.03 -10.87 -6.96
C ASN A 227 -26.24 -10.29 -6.21
N VAL A 228 -26.67 -9.06 -6.51
CA VAL A 228 -27.80 -8.36 -5.86
C VAL A 228 -28.98 -8.15 -6.83
N GLU A 229 -28.73 -8.23 -8.14
CA GLU A 229 -29.73 -8.25 -9.22
C GLU A 229 -30.16 -9.69 -9.53
#